data_5b03a515b357b850e92a32a740ddaf93
#
_entry.id   5b03a515b357b850e92a32a740ddaf93
#
_cell.length_a   1.000
_cell.length_b   1.000
_cell.length_c   1.000
_cell.angle_alpha   90.00
_cell.angle_beta   90.00
_cell.angle_gamma   90.00
#
_symmetry.space_group_name_H-M   'P 1'
#
loop_
_entity.id
_entity.type
_entity.pdbx_description
1 polymer ?
#
loop_
_entity_poly.entity_id
_entity_poly.type
_entity_poly.pdbx_seq_one_letter_code
_entity_poly.pdbx_strand_id
1 'polypeptide(L)'
;PEAFVVELIRSVRARGADPFVHLHSGQVSRELGRGTTERALRFSLRHELRKMKEMQAYIALRGSQNAFESSDVPPEKQKLAGKILRPISDRRINHTRWVVLRWPTPAMAQAAGMSTEAFEDLFFRVCTLDYRRLARATKPLVQRMRRTDRVHITGPGTDLRFSIKNIGIIPCVGERNIPDGE
;
A
#
# COMPACT_ATOMS: atom_id res chain seq x y z
N PRO A 1 -4.75 4.51 15.96
CA PRO A 1 -5.13 3.37 15.10
C PRO A 1 -5.67 2.18 15.90
N GLU A 2 -5.32 2.00 17.19
CA GLU A 2 -5.71 0.84 17.97
C GLU A 2 -7.24 0.66 18.08
N ALA A 3 -7.97 1.72 18.39
CA ALA A 3 -9.44 1.69 18.45
C ALA A 3 -10.05 1.21 17.13
N PHE A 4 -9.49 1.64 15.99
CA PHE A 4 -9.94 1.21 14.66
C PHE A 4 -9.62 -0.28 14.40
N VAL A 5 -8.48 -0.78 14.86
CA VAL A 5 -8.16 -2.22 14.78
C VAL A 5 -9.15 -3.05 15.59
N VAL A 6 -9.51 -2.59 16.78
CA VAL A 6 -10.52 -3.24 17.63
C VAL A 6 -11.88 -3.32 16.92
N GLU A 7 -12.33 -2.24 16.28
CA GLU A 7 -13.58 -2.23 15.52
C GLU A 7 -13.51 -3.13 14.27
N LEU A 8 -12.36 -3.21 13.60
CA LEU A 8 -12.16 -4.17 12.51
C LEU A 8 -12.28 -5.61 12.99
N ILE A 9 -11.67 -5.95 14.12
CA ILE A 9 -11.77 -7.29 14.74
C ILE A 9 -13.24 -7.64 15.03
N ARG A 10 -13.98 -6.72 15.65
CA ARG A 10 -15.41 -6.90 15.92
C ARG A 10 -16.21 -7.10 14.62
N SER A 11 -15.94 -6.28 13.62
CA SER A 11 -16.60 -6.36 12.32
C SER A 11 -16.32 -7.65 11.56
N VAL A 12 -15.09 -8.18 11.65
CA VAL A 12 -14.69 -9.46 11.05
C VAL A 12 -15.43 -10.61 11.73
N ARG A 13 -15.43 -10.64 13.07
CA ARG A 13 -16.14 -11.67 13.85
C ARG A 13 -17.64 -11.65 13.62
N ALA A 14 -18.24 -10.47 13.53
CA ALA A 14 -19.66 -10.34 13.24
C ALA A 14 -20.07 -10.91 11.87
N ARG A 15 -19.10 -11.12 10.98
CA ARG A 15 -19.28 -11.76 9.67
C ARG A 15 -18.88 -13.24 9.64
N GLY A 16 -18.65 -13.84 10.80
CA GLY A 16 -18.32 -15.26 10.94
C GLY A 16 -16.90 -15.62 10.48
N ALA A 17 -15.96 -14.67 10.49
CA ALA A 17 -14.57 -14.92 10.15
C ALA A 17 -13.66 -14.75 11.37
N ASP A 18 -12.54 -15.48 11.39
CA ASP A 18 -11.55 -15.47 12.45
C ASP A 18 -10.40 -14.50 12.10
N PRO A 19 -10.25 -13.40 12.85
CA PRO A 19 -9.16 -12.45 12.61
C PRO A 19 -7.84 -12.96 13.18
N PHE A 20 -6.79 -12.91 12.38
CA PHE A 20 -5.41 -13.11 12.80
C PHE A 20 -4.65 -11.78 12.72
N VAL A 21 -4.22 -11.24 13.85
CA VAL A 21 -3.64 -9.89 13.93
C VAL A 21 -2.13 -9.94 14.09
N HIS A 22 -1.45 -9.19 13.23
CA HIS A 22 -0.02 -8.92 13.34
C HIS A 22 0.22 -7.43 13.61
N LEU A 23 0.98 -7.13 14.65
CA LEU A 23 1.42 -5.78 14.95
C LEU A 23 2.88 -5.62 14.53
N HIS A 24 3.18 -4.52 13.85
CA HIS A 24 4.51 -4.17 13.38
C HIS A 24 5.02 -2.90 14.05
N SER A 25 6.27 -2.91 14.48
CA SER A 25 7.00 -1.72 14.91
C SER A 25 8.03 -1.34 13.87
N GLY A 26 8.07 -0.05 13.48
CA GLY A 26 9.08 0.46 12.55
C GLY A 26 10.50 0.28 13.08
N GLN A 27 10.72 0.57 14.37
CA GLN A 27 12.03 0.44 15.02
C GLN A 27 12.51 -1.02 15.06
N VAL A 28 11.60 -1.95 15.41
CA VAL A 28 11.92 -3.39 15.40
C VAL A 28 12.24 -3.86 13.98
N SER A 29 11.44 -3.44 13.00
CA SER A 29 11.66 -3.78 11.59
C SER A 29 12.97 -3.23 11.05
N ARG A 30 13.34 -2.01 11.45
CA ARG A 30 14.63 -1.39 11.12
C ARG A 30 15.79 -2.24 11.66
N GLU A 31 15.75 -2.59 12.93
CA GLU A 31 16.85 -3.34 13.56
C GLU A 31 16.98 -4.75 12.97
N LEU A 32 15.89 -5.43 12.73
CA LEU A 32 15.87 -6.70 11.99
C LEU A 32 16.44 -6.53 10.57
N GLY A 33 16.12 -5.43 9.89
CA GLY A 33 16.63 -5.13 8.55
C GLY A 33 18.14 -4.91 8.53
N ARG A 34 18.68 -4.16 9.49
CA ARG A 34 20.12 -3.90 9.64
C ARG A 34 20.93 -5.17 9.85
N GLY A 35 20.44 -6.07 10.70
CA GLY A 35 21.09 -7.35 11.03
C GLY A 35 20.73 -8.51 10.10
N THR A 36 19.91 -8.28 9.06
CA THR A 36 19.39 -9.41 8.27
C THR A 36 20.45 -10.19 7.52
N THR A 37 20.22 -11.50 7.43
CA THR A 37 21.01 -12.44 6.64
C THR A 37 20.12 -13.21 5.67
N GLU A 38 20.71 -13.76 4.61
CA GLU A 38 19.98 -14.60 3.67
C GLU A 38 19.28 -15.78 4.36
N ARG A 39 19.97 -16.41 5.33
CA ARG A 39 19.42 -17.52 6.13
C ARG A 39 18.16 -17.09 6.88
N ALA A 40 18.22 -15.95 7.55
CA ALA A 40 17.08 -15.41 8.31
C ALA A 40 15.90 -15.05 7.38
N LEU A 41 16.18 -14.43 6.23
CA LEU A 41 15.16 -14.10 5.25
C LEU A 41 14.49 -15.35 4.64
N ARG A 42 15.26 -16.40 4.33
CA ARG A 42 14.71 -17.66 3.84
C ARG A 42 13.88 -18.39 4.91
N PHE A 43 14.27 -18.30 6.17
CA PHE A 43 13.46 -18.78 7.28
C PHE A 43 12.13 -18.03 7.35
N SER A 44 12.17 -16.70 7.38
CA SER A 44 10.97 -15.85 7.38
C SER A 44 10.07 -16.12 6.18
N LEU A 45 10.65 -16.27 4.98
CA LEU A 45 9.90 -16.60 3.76
C LEU A 45 9.06 -17.87 3.93
N ARG A 46 9.65 -18.95 4.45
CA ARG A 46 8.91 -20.23 4.60
C ARG A 46 7.70 -20.07 5.50
N HIS A 47 7.85 -19.39 6.65
CA HIS A 47 6.78 -19.22 7.63
C HIS A 47 5.70 -18.24 7.14
N GLU A 48 6.12 -17.09 6.65
CA GLU A 48 5.19 -16.07 6.19
C GLU A 48 4.44 -16.48 4.92
N LEU A 49 5.10 -17.17 3.99
CA LEU A 49 4.46 -17.66 2.78
C LEU A 49 3.43 -18.77 3.08
N ARG A 50 3.76 -19.67 4.02
CA ARG A 50 2.80 -20.70 4.49
C ARG A 50 1.57 -20.03 5.09
N LYS A 51 1.77 -19.12 6.05
CA LYS A 51 0.69 -18.34 6.66
C LYS A 51 -0.15 -17.63 5.59
N MET A 52 0.49 -16.95 4.62
CA MET A 52 -0.23 -16.22 3.58
C MET A 52 -1.05 -17.15 2.66
N LYS A 53 -0.64 -18.40 2.47
CA LYS A 53 -1.41 -19.40 1.70
C LYS A 53 -2.68 -19.83 2.42
N GLU A 54 -2.71 -19.79 3.75
CA GLU A 54 -3.85 -20.18 4.58
C GLU A 54 -4.87 -19.03 4.75
N MET A 55 -4.48 -17.77 4.44
CA MET A 55 -5.35 -16.60 4.57
C MET A 55 -6.25 -16.41 3.34
N GLN A 56 -7.55 -16.19 3.58
CA GLN A 56 -8.53 -15.88 2.54
C GLN A 56 -8.59 -14.39 2.23
N ALA A 57 -8.28 -13.55 3.23
CA ALA A 57 -8.27 -12.10 3.09
C ALA A 57 -7.09 -11.49 3.86
N TYR A 58 -6.66 -10.30 3.42
CA TYR A 58 -5.59 -9.55 4.04
C TYR A 58 -5.98 -8.07 4.14
N ILE A 59 -5.96 -7.54 5.35
CA ILE A 59 -6.21 -6.12 5.63
C ILE A 59 -4.92 -5.53 6.19
N ALA A 60 -4.39 -4.47 5.59
CA ALA A 60 -3.25 -3.76 6.14
C ALA A 60 -3.62 -2.34 6.54
N LEU A 61 -3.27 -1.99 7.76
CA LEU A 61 -3.25 -0.61 8.22
C LEU A 61 -1.79 -0.14 8.27
N ARG A 62 -1.47 0.88 7.51
CA ARG A 62 -0.11 1.43 7.43
C ARG A 62 -0.08 2.84 7.98
N GLY A 63 0.69 3.06 9.02
CA GLY A 63 0.98 4.37 9.56
C GLY A 63 2.38 4.37 10.16
N SER A 64 3.22 5.31 9.77
CA SER A 64 4.57 5.48 10.32
C SER A 64 4.65 6.80 11.07
N GLN A 65 5.24 6.76 12.25
CA GLN A 65 5.53 7.97 13.02
C GLN A 65 6.76 8.72 12.49
N ASN A 66 7.59 8.02 11.72
CA ASN A 66 8.77 8.58 11.07
C ASN A 66 8.89 7.99 9.66
N ALA A 67 8.81 8.83 8.63
CA ALA A 67 8.92 8.41 7.24
C ALA A 67 10.33 7.85 6.90
N PHE A 68 11.33 8.26 7.66
CA PHE A 68 12.73 7.88 7.46
C PHE A 68 13.22 6.80 8.43
N GLU A 69 12.31 6.10 9.13
CA GLU A 69 12.68 5.13 10.17
C GLU A 69 13.67 4.05 9.69
N SER A 70 13.63 3.69 8.42
CA SER A 70 14.49 2.67 7.83
C SER A 70 15.61 3.25 6.94
N SER A 71 15.91 4.55 7.02
CA SER A 71 16.88 5.22 6.14
C SER A 71 18.33 4.74 6.36
N ASP A 72 18.63 4.22 7.52
CA ASP A 72 19.93 3.68 7.92
C ASP A 72 20.07 2.15 7.71
N VAL A 73 19.06 1.50 7.16
CA VAL A 73 19.16 0.10 6.72
C VAL A 73 19.95 0.04 5.42
N PRO A 74 21.07 -0.71 5.35
CA PRO A 74 21.89 -0.77 4.16
C PRO A 74 21.11 -1.15 2.91
N PRO A 75 21.30 -0.43 1.77
CA PRO A 75 20.53 -0.68 0.53
C PRO A 75 20.64 -2.11 0.01
N GLU A 76 21.81 -2.75 0.15
CA GLU A 76 22.00 -4.15 -0.25
C GLU A 76 21.16 -5.11 0.60
N LYS A 77 20.93 -4.80 1.88
CA LYS A 77 20.06 -5.59 2.77
C LYS A 77 18.59 -5.42 2.36
N GLN A 78 18.19 -4.20 2.05
CA GLN A 78 16.82 -3.91 1.55
C GLN A 78 16.58 -4.64 0.22
N LYS A 79 17.53 -4.58 -0.72
CA LYS A 79 17.47 -5.26 -2.01
C LYS A 79 17.39 -6.79 -1.84
N LEU A 80 18.22 -7.35 -0.96
CA LEU A 80 18.22 -8.78 -0.65
C LEU A 80 16.86 -9.23 -0.07
N ALA A 81 16.34 -8.48 0.92
CA ALA A 81 15.01 -8.75 1.50
C ALA A 81 13.90 -8.67 0.45
N GLY A 82 13.88 -7.62 -0.36
CA GLY A 82 12.92 -7.45 -1.45
C GLY A 82 12.92 -8.62 -2.44
N LYS A 83 14.11 -9.12 -2.81
CA LYS A 83 14.25 -10.28 -3.71
C LYS A 83 13.74 -11.58 -3.06
N ILE A 84 14.16 -11.86 -1.84
CA ILE A 84 13.85 -13.14 -1.18
C ILE A 84 12.38 -13.20 -0.74
N LEU A 85 11.83 -12.09 -0.22
CA LEU A 85 10.46 -12.07 0.33
C LEU A 85 9.39 -11.77 -0.73
N ARG A 86 9.78 -11.50 -1.97
CA ARG A 86 8.84 -11.22 -3.07
C ARG A 86 7.70 -12.24 -3.20
N PRO A 87 7.92 -13.57 -3.08
CA PRO A 87 6.84 -14.55 -3.20
C PRO A 87 5.67 -14.35 -2.22
N ILE A 88 5.92 -13.73 -1.04
CA ILE A 88 4.86 -13.41 -0.08
C ILE A 88 3.96 -12.32 -0.67
N SER A 89 4.56 -11.27 -1.24
CA SER A 89 3.81 -10.18 -1.87
C SER A 89 3.06 -10.66 -3.11
N ASP A 90 3.68 -11.49 -3.94
CA ASP A 90 3.05 -12.07 -5.12
C ASP A 90 1.85 -12.94 -4.74
N ARG A 91 1.97 -13.76 -3.69
CA ARG A 91 0.84 -14.54 -3.16
C ARG A 91 -0.29 -13.64 -2.68
N ARG A 92 0.02 -12.59 -1.90
CA ARG A 92 -0.98 -11.65 -1.39
C ARG A 92 -1.70 -10.93 -2.53
N ILE A 93 -0.97 -10.40 -3.50
CA ILE A 93 -1.53 -9.57 -4.57
C ILE A 93 -2.38 -10.39 -5.55
N ASN A 94 -1.90 -11.58 -5.92
CA ASN A 94 -2.49 -12.35 -7.02
C ASN A 94 -3.49 -13.42 -6.56
N HIS A 95 -3.42 -13.85 -5.28
CA HIS A 95 -4.17 -15.01 -4.81
C HIS A 95 -4.90 -14.82 -3.48
N THR A 96 -4.94 -13.60 -2.96
CA THR A 96 -5.64 -13.28 -1.70
C THR A 96 -6.50 -12.05 -1.93
N ARG A 97 -7.67 -11.97 -1.32
CA ARG A 97 -8.43 -10.72 -1.28
C ARG A 97 -7.72 -9.76 -0.36
N TRP A 98 -7.37 -8.57 -0.83
CA TRP A 98 -6.64 -7.64 0.01
C TRP A 98 -7.14 -6.20 -0.09
N VAL A 99 -7.00 -5.48 1.02
CA VAL A 99 -7.16 -4.04 1.10
C VAL A 99 -6.06 -3.44 1.96
N VAL A 100 -5.55 -2.29 1.54
CA VAL A 100 -4.56 -1.50 2.29
C VAL A 100 -5.12 -0.13 2.57
N LEU A 101 -5.16 0.23 3.85
CA LEU A 101 -5.52 1.55 4.34
C LEU A 101 -4.27 2.20 4.94
N ARG A 102 -3.98 3.43 4.54
CA ARG A 102 -3.06 4.28 5.29
C ARG A 102 -3.80 4.92 6.45
N TRP A 103 -3.15 4.97 7.60
CA TRP A 103 -3.67 5.70 8.75
C TRP A 103 -2.96 7.05 8.84
N PRO A 104 -3.68 8.18 8.94
CA PRO A 104 -3.04 9.48 9.05
C PRO A 104 -2.20 9.55 10.32
N THR A 105 -0.99 10.11 10.20
CA THR A 105 -0.06 10.26 11.32
C THR A 105 0.47 11.68 11.39
N PRO A 106 0.94 12.15 12.56
CA PRO A 106 1.60 13.45 12.67
C PRO A 106 2.76 13.64 11.68
N ALA A 107 3.51 12.58 11.37
CA ALA A 107 4.57 12.65 10.36
C ALA A 107 4.04 12.95 8.95
N MET A 108 2.87 12.43 8.60
CA MET A 108 2.22 12.74 7.31
C MET A 108 1.69 14.18 7.30
N ALA A 109 1.06 14.63 8.40
CA ALA A 109 0.59 16.01 8.53
C ALA A 109 1.74 17.00 8.40
N GLN A 110 2.86 16.75 9.07
CA GLN A 110 4.08 17.55 8.98
C GLN A 110 4.62 17.61 7.55
N ALA A 111 4.68 16.47 6.85
CA ALA A 111 5.13 16.41 5.47
C ALA A 111 4.19 17.20 4.51
N ALA A 112 2.90 17.28 4.85
CA ALA A 112 1.90 18.06 4.11
C ALA A 112 1.86 19.54 4.52
N GLY A 113 2.63 19.97 5.49
CA GLY A 113 2.59 21.37 6.02
C GLY A 113 1.28 21.71 6.72
N MET A 114 0.61 20.73 7.32
CA MET A 114 -0.71 20.87 7.95
C MET A 114 -0.67 20.53 9.45
N SER A 115 -1.64 21.06 10.20
CA SER A 115 -1.89 20.55 11.55
C SER A 115 -2.39 19.10 11.48
N THR A 116 -2.17 18.33 12.55
CA THR A 116 -2.61 16.92 12.61
C THR A 116 -4.12 16.81 12.38
N GLU A 117 -4.92 17.61 13.04
CA GLU A 117 -6.37 17.61 12.93
C GLU A 117 -6.85 17.94 11.50
N ALA A 118 -6.32 19.05 10.91
CA ALA A 118 -6.68 19.43 9.54
C ALA A 118 -6.28 18.36 8.52
N PHE A 119 -5.15 17.69 8.73
CA PHE A 119 -4.72 16.59 7.86
C PHE A 119 -5.61 15.36 8.02
N GLU A 120 -5.98 14.98 9.23
CA GLU A 120 -6.89 13.86 9.50
C GLU A 120 -8.25 14.09 8.84
N ASP A 121 -8.83 15.29 8.99
CA ASP A 121 -10.08 15.67 8.35
C ASP A 121 -10.03 15.57 6.83
N LEU A 122 -8.97 16.11 6.22
CA LEU A 122 -8.75 16.00 4.78
C LEU A 122 -8.62 14.53 4.37
N PHE A 123 -7.81 13.78 5.09
CA PHE A 123 -7.51 12.38 4.78
C PHE A 123 -8.75 11.50 4.83
N PHE A 124 -9.56 11.61 5.88
CA PHE A 124 -10.80 10.82 5.99
C PHE A 124 -11.86 11.25 4.98
N ARG A 125 -11.95 12.53 4.62
CA ARG A 125 -12.81 12.96 3.51
C ARG A 125 -12.40 12.30 2.19
N VAL A 126 -11.11 12.21 1.91
CA VAL A 126 -10.60 11.51 0.71
C VAL A 126 -10.86 10.01 0.79
N CYS A 127 -10.66 9.38 1.97
CA CYS A 127 -10.93 7.95 2.15
C CYS A 127 -12.40 7.56 1.95
N THR A 128 -13.33 8.50 2.18
CA THR A 128 -14.78 8.28 2.10
C THR A 128 -15.44 8.87 0.85
N LEU A 129 -14.65 9.17 -0.18
CA LEU A 129 -15.17 9.61 -1.48
C LEU A 129 -16.11 8.56 -2.10
N ASP A 130 -17.04 9.04 -2.93
CA ASP A 130 -17.84 8.16 -3.79
C ASP A 130 -16.95 7.55 -4.91
N TYR A 131 -16.28 6.48 -4.59
CA TYR A 131 -15.43 5.75 -5.54
C TYR A 131 -16.19 5.18 -6.73
N ARG A 132 -17.52 4.94 -6.61
CA ARG A 132 -18.35 4.53 -7.74
C ARG A 132 -18.50 5.68 -8.73
N ARG A 133 -18.66 6.91 -8.23
CA ARG A 133 -18.68 8.12 -9.06
C ARG A 133 -17.33 8.35 -9.73
N LEU A 134 -16.22 8.20 -8.98
CA LEU A 134 -14.86 8.28 -9.51
C LEU A 134 -14.66 7.27 -10.64
N ALA A 135 -15.03 6.01 -10.43
CA ALA A 135 -14.92 4.95 -11.44
C ALA A 135 -15.70 5.25 -12.72
N ARG A 136 -16.88 5.89 -12.59
CA ARG A 136 -17.65 6.33 -13.78
C ARG A 136 -16.96 7.48 -14.49
N ALA A 137 -16.47 8.47 -13.75
CA ALA A 137 -15.83 9.66 -14.31
C ALA A 137 -14.51 9.35 -15.03
N THR A 138 -13.76 8.35 -14.58
CA THR A 138 -12.46 7.95 -15.18
C THR A 138 -12.60 7.09 -16.44
N LYS A 139 -13.76 6.46 -16.70
CA LYS A 139 -13.96 5.58 -17.86
C LYS A 139 -13.53 6.20 -19.21
N PRO A 140 -13.92 7.45 -19.56
CA PRO A 140 -13.51 8.05 -20.82
C PRO A 140 -11.98 8.18 -20.96
N LEU A 141 -11.30 8.55 -19.87
CA LEU A 141 -9.84 8.64 -19.85
C LEU A 141 -9.20 7.27 -20.07
N VAL A 142 -9.65 6.25 -19.34
CA VAL A 142 -9.15 4.87 -19.50
C VAL A 142 -9.34 4.37 -20.93
N GLN A 143 -10.51 4.64 -21.53
CA GLN A 143 -10.80 4.27 -22.93
C GLN A 143 -9.86 4.99 -23.91
N ARG A 144 -9.61 6.28 -23.68
CA ARG A 144 -8.69 7.07 -24.50
C ARG A 144 -7.28 6.51 -24.39
N MET A 145 -6.77 6.27 -23.17
CA MET A 145 -5.44 5.72 -22.93
C MET A 145 -5.25 4.35 -23.61
N ARG A 146 -6.25 3.46 -23.57
CA ARG A 146 -6.20 2.14 -24.23
C ARG A 146 -6.01 2.21 -25.74
N ARG A 147 -6.42 3.31 -26.37
CA ARG A 147 -6.31 3.54 -27.82
C ARG A 147 -5.11 4.41 -28.20
N THR A 148 -4.39 4.92 -27.19
CA THR A 148 -3.27 5.83 -27.39
C THR A 148 -1.97 5.03 -27.48
N ASP A 149 -1.17 5.33 -28.50
CA ASP A 149 0.23 4.87 -28.59
C ASP A 149 1.17 5.93 -28.02
N ARG A 150 1.07 7.16 -28.51
CA ARG A 150 2.01 8.22 -28.17
C ARG A 150 1.43 9.23 -27.20
N VAL A 151 2.21 9.54 -26.18
CA VAL A 151 1.91 10.58 -25.19
C VAL A 151 2.94 11.69 -25.34
N HIS A 152 2.48 12.93 -25.28
CA HIS A 152 3.30 14.12 -25.25
C HIS A 152 2.91 14.97 -24.05
N ILE A 153 3.85 15.19 -23.15
CA ILE A 153 3.68 16.02 -21.96
C ILE A 153 4.53 17.26 -22.11
N THR A 154 3.89 18.43 -22.03
CA THR A 154 4.55 19.73 -22.11
C THR A 154 4.29 20.55 -20.86
N GLY A 155 5.27 21.36 -20.46
CA GLY A 155 5.18 22.29 -19.34
C GLY A 155 6.45 23.15 -19.24
N PRO A 156 6.55 24.08 -18.30
CA PRO A 156 7.77 24.82 -18.07
C PRO A 156 8.96 23.88 -17.87
N GLY A 157 9.97 23.96 -18.77
CA GLY A 157 11.14 23.08 -18.72
C GLY A 157 10.89 21.60 -19.04
N THR A 158 9.72 21.26 -19.56
CA THR A 158 9.34 19.87 -19.88
C THR A 158 8.80 19.73 -21.30
N ASP A 159 9.42 18.87 -22.09
CA ASP A 159 8.92 18.34 -23.37
C ASP A 159 9.23 16.83 -23.40
N LEU A 160 8.28 16.00 -23.00
CA LEU A 160 8.45 14.55 -22.87
C LEU A 160 7.53 13.81 -23.84
N ARG A 161 8.10 12.95 -24.68
CA ARG A 161 7.37 12.13 -25.66
C ARG A 161 7.74 10.66 -25.47
N PHE A 162 6.73 9.81 -25.35
CA PHE A 162 6.94 8.37 -25.19
C PHE A 162 5.75 7.56 -25.71
N SER A 163 5.96 6.26 -25.90
CA SER A 163 4.93 5.31 -26.29
C SER A 163 4.38 4.59 -25.06
N ILE A 164 3.06 4.41 -25.01
CA ILE A 164 2.36 3.56 -24.06
C ILE A 164 1.73 2.33 -24.72
N LYS A 165 2.15 2.05 -25.96
CA LYS A 165 1.68 0.87 -26.69
C LYS A 165 2.03 -0.41 -25.92
N ASN A 166 1.05 -1.29 -25.76
CA ASN A 166 1.19 -2.54 -25.00
C ASN A 166 1.44 -2.37 -23.48
N ILE A 167 1.33 -1.17 -22.94
CA ILE A 167 1.34 -0.94 -21.49
C ILE A 167 -0.07 -1.14 -20.95
N GLY A 168 -0.23 -2.02 -19.95
CA GLY A 168 -1.49 -2.23 -19.26
C GLY A 168 -1.93 -0.98 -18.51
N ILE A 169 -3.24 -0.70 -18.53
CA ILE A 169 -3.84 0.43 -17.81
C ILE A 169 -4.64 -0.12 -16.64
N ILE A 170 -4.30 0.32 -15.45
CA ILE A 170 -4.98 -0.07 -14.20
C ILE A 170 -5.65 1.18 -13.63
N PRO A 171 -6.97 1.28 -13.67
CA PRO A 171 -7.67 2.38 -13.03
C PRO A 171 -7.68 2.16 -11.51
N CYS A 172 -7.19 3.15 -10.77
CA CYS A 172 -7.19 3.14 -9.31
C CYS A 172 -8.45 3.89 -8.80
N VAL A 173 -9.50 3.13 -8.50
CA VAL A 173 -10.84 3.68 -8.22
C VAL A 173 -11.44 3.16 -6.91
N GLY A 174 -10.60 2.84 -5.92
CA GLY A 174 -11.03 2.43 -4.58
C GLY A 174 -11.28 0.94 -4.42
N GLU A 175 -10.67 0.09 -5.24
CA GLU A 175 -10.90 -1.35 -5.16
C GLU A 175 -10.06 -2.03 -4.07
N ARG A 176 -8.86 -1.56 -3.81
CA ARG A 176 -7.88 -2.23 -2.94
C ARG A 176 -7.07 -1.30 -2.05
N ASN A 177 -6.83 -0.07 -2.47
CA ASN A 177 -6.17 0.96 -1.67
C ASN A 177 -7.20 1.95 -1.14
N ILE A 178 -6.96 2.49 0.06
CA ILE A 178 -7.77 3.53 0.68
C ILE A 178 -6.80 4.55 1.31
N PRO A 179 -6.78 5.81 0.88
CA PRO A 179 -7.45 6.32 -0.31
C PRO A 179 -6.88 5.76 -1.61
N ASP A 180 -7.60 5.95 -2.70
CA ASP A 180 -7.21 5.54 -4.04
C ASP A 180 -7.57 6.68 -5.02
N GLY A 181 -7.16 6.58 -6.30
CA GLY A 181 -7.45 7.61 -7.29
C GLY A 181 -6.20 8.14 -8.01
N GLU A 182 -5.14 7.36 -7.98
CA GLU A 182 -3.88 7.64 -8.69
C GLU A 182 -3.95 7.28 -10.18
#